data_8f5ffaf0ff4b8fa80fb98e591d8f478c
#
_entry.id   8f5ffaf0ff4b8fa80fb98e591d8f478c
#
_cell.length_a   1.000
_cell.length_b   1.000
_cell.length_c   1.000
_cell.angle_alpha   90.00
_cell.angle_beta   90.00
_cell.angle_gamma   90.00
#
_symmetry.space_group_name_H-M   'P 1'
#
loop_
_entity.id
_entity.type
_entity.pdbx_description
1 polymer ?
#
loop_
_entity_poly.entity_id
_entity_poly.type
_entity_poly.pdbx_seq_one_letter_code
_entity_poly.pdbx_strand_id
1 'polypeptide(L)'
;MYGELFELIAEDVQSGGVFAHILAGHRDAPAGQAVPLRLVGGLHRMVLDGRAPQLRRWYPSVGGSWDALGWPEILLVAGRHAEVLRAALELPPQTNEVGRSAALIGGLLRLDAEINLPVRLFEIGSSAGLNLRADHYRFGYAGGEWGPADSPVLIDDAWHGHLPLGGAVHIVERCGYDIAPIDITGADGELSLLSFVWPDQHARLHRLRGAIAIARDVPAQLERRTAAEAVAGLTLSEGALTVLWHSITWQYLSRDERTVVASRIDELGARAGADSPFAHLTMEPAQDGPGSPLRFLVRVACWPGGELHVLGECHAHGPPVNWH
;
A
#
# COMPACT_ATOMS: atom_id res chain seq x y z
N MET A 1 -14.42 15.37 3.29
CA MET A 1 -13.86 16.22 2.22
C MET A 1 -14.06 15.61 0.82
N TYR A 2 -13.38 14.50 0.45
CA TYR A 2 -13.43 14.02 -0.94
C TYR A 2 -14.80 13.56 -1.42
N GLY A 3 -15.68 13.02 -0.56
CA GLY A 3 -17.05 12.70 -0.97
C GLY A 3 -17.78 13.89 -1.59
N GLU A 4 -17.86 14.99 -0.83
CA GLU A 4 -18.51 16.24 -1.27
C GLU A 4 -17.76 16.89 -2.46
N LEU A 5 -16.42 16.84 -2.47
CA LEU A 5 -15.64 17.34 -3.60
C LEU A 5 -15.93 16.57 -4.89
N PHE A 6 -16.12 15.25 -4.84
CA PHE A 6 -16.49 14.45 -6.00
C PHE A 6 -17.90 14.79 -6.51
N GLU A 7 -18.86 15.09 -5.63
CA GLU A 7 -20.19 15.54 -6.02
C GLU A 7 -20.11 16.86 -6.79
N LEU A 8 -19.39 17.84 -6.26
CA LEU A 8 -19.17 19.15 -6.91
C LEU A 8 -18.46 19.02 -8.27
N ILE A 9 -17.44 18.15 -8.36
CA ILE A 9 -16.76 17.86 -9.64
C ILE A 9 -17.71 17.20 -10.63
N ALA A 10 -18.55 16.27 -10.18
CA ALA A 10 -19.52 15.61 -11.05
C ALA A 10 -20.57 16.58 -11.63
N GLU A 11 -21.06 17.53 -10.82
CA GLU A 11 -21.96 18.59 -11.25
C GLU A 11 -21.30 19.52 -12.30
N ASP A 12 -20.04 19.91 -12.08
CA ASP A 12 -19.27 20.72 -13.03
C ASP A 12 -19.05 19.96 -14.36
N VAL A 13 -18.75 18.68 -14.29
CA VAL A 13 -18.60 17.83 -15.50
C VAL A 13 -19.91 17.73 -16.26
N GLN A 14 -21.05 17.54 -15.59
CA GLN A 14 -22.36 17.45 -16.22
C GLN A 14 -22.76 18.77 -16.89
N SER A 15 -22.39 19.90 -16.31
CA SER A 15 -22.66 21.24 -16.86
C SER A 15 -21.67 21.68 -17.95
N GLY A 16 -20.65 20.85 -18.27
CA GLY A 16 -19.63 21.17 -19.27
C GLY A 16 -18.58 22.17 -18.77
N GLY A 17 -18.35 22.24 -17.46
CA GLY A 17 -17.44 23.17 -16.81
C GLY A 17 -15.97 22.81 -16.94
N VAL A 18 -15.15 23.36 -16.04
CA VAL A 18 -13.68 23.24 -16.06
C VAL A 18 -13.21 21.79 -16.02
N PHE A 19 -13.79 20.98 -15.13
CA PHE A 19 -13.41 19.58 -14.99
C PHE A 19 -13.88 18.72 -16.17
N ALA A 20 -14.99 19.09 -16.84
CA ALA A 20 -15.37 18.41 -18.07
C ALA A 20 -14.30 18.53 -19.16
N HIS A 21 -13.65 19.69 -19.26
CA HIS A 21 -12.54 19.91 -20.21
C HIS A 21 -11.24 19.20 -19.79
N ILE A 22 -10.96 19.13 -18.50
CA ILE A 22 -9.78 18.41 -17.97
C ILE A 22 -9.93 16.91 -18.21
N LEU A 23 -11.13 16.35 -17.98
CA LEU A 23 -11.43 14.92 -18.04
C LEU A 23 -11.87 14.44 -19.44
N ALA A 24 -11.84 15.30 -20.46
CA ALA A 24 -12.42 15.01 -21.78
C ALA A 24 -11.90 13.69 -22.41
N GLY A 25 -10.62 13.36 -22.24
CA GLY A 25 -10.00 12.13 -22.75
C GLY A 25 -10.25 10.87 -21.91
N HIS A 26 -10.94 10.98 -20.75
CA HIS A 26 -11.08 9.88 -19.78
C HIS A 26 -12.55 9.52 -19.47
N ARG A 27 -13.51 9.96 -20.28
CA ARG A 27 -14.96 9.76 -20.04
C ARG A 27 -15.35 8.29 -19.95
N ASP A 28 -14.73 7.46 -20.79
CA ASP A 28 -15.00 6.02 -20.89
C ASP A 28 -13.95 5.17 -20.17
N ALA A 29 -13.14 5.79 -19.31
CA ALA A 29 -12.08 5.09 -18.61
C ALA A 29 -12.68 4.05 -17.63
N PRO A 30 -12.18 2.79 -17.64
CA PRO A 30 -12.63 1.78 -16.71
C PRO A 30 -12.40 2.23 -15.25
N ALA A 31 -13.31 1.82 -14.34
CA ALA A 31 -13.23 2.18 -12.92
C ALA A 31 -11.86 1.81 -12.30
N GLY A 32 -11.23 0.72 -12.75
CA GLY A 32 -9.90 0.30 -12.31
C GLY A 32 -8.76 1.29 -12.61
N GLN A 33 -8.97 2.24 -13.53
CA GLN A 33 -7.98 3.30 -13.78
C GLN A 33 -7.99 4.39 -12.70
N ALA A 34 -9.00 4.43 -11.84
CA ALA A 34 -9.11 5.35 -10.70
C ALA A 34 -8.91 6.84 -11.07
N VAL A 35 -9.42 7.25 -12.24
CA VAL A 35 -9.28 8.62 -12.78
C VAL A 35 -9.71 9.70 -11.78
N PRO A 36 -10.83 9.57 -11.02
CA PRO A 36 -11.18 10.55 -10.00
C PRO A 36 -10.10 10.74 -8.92
N LEU A 37 -9.45 9.65 -8.50
CA LEU A 37 -8.37 9.73 -7.51
C LEU A 37 -7.12 10.40 -8.07
N ARG A 38 -6.79 10.17 -9.35
CA ARG A 38 -5.69 10.87 -10.03
C ARG A 38 -5.91 12.37 -10.07
N LEU A 39 -7.13 12.78 -10.38
CA LEU A 39 -7.52 14.19 -10.42
C LEU A 39 -7.36 14.88 -9.06
N VAL A 40 -7.99 14.34 -8.01
CA VAL A 40 -7.92 14.95 -6.67
C VAL A 40 -6.53 14.80 -6.05
N GLY A 41 -5.79 13.75 -6.39
CA GLY A 41 -4.37 13.60 -6.05
C GLY A 41 -3.51 14.70 -6.69
N GLY A 42 -3.78 15.03 -7.96
CA GLY A 42 -3.13 16.16 -8.64
C GLY A 42 -3.41 17.50 -7.98
N LEU A 43 -4.67 17.77 -7.59
CA LEU A 43 -5.04 18.97 -6.80
C LEU A 43 -4.33 18.99 -5.44
N HIS A 44 -4.35 17.87 -4.71
CA HIS A 44 -3.71 17.76 -3.41
C HIS A 44 -2.20 17.98 -3.49
N ARG A 45 -1.55 17.42 -4.53
CA ARG A 45 -0.14 17.64 -4.80
C ARG A 45 0.19 19.11 -4.95
N MET A 46 -0.61 19.88 -5.71
CA MET A 46 -0.39 21.32 -5.88
C MET A 46 -0.56 22.11 -4.58
N VAL A 47 -1.38 21.62 -3.65
CA VAL A 47 -1.49 22.22 -2.30
C VAL A 47 -0.25 21.90 -1.47
N LEU A 48 0.24 20.65 -1.52
CA LEU A 48 1.40 20.19 -0.75
C LEU A 48 2.70 20.85 -1.19
N ASP A 49 2.90 21.04 -2.52
CA ASP A 49 4.11 21.64 -3.08
C ASP A 49 4.05 23.18 -3.21
N GLY A 50 2.95 23.80 -2.76
CA GLY A 50 2.79 25.24 -2.71
C GLY A 50 2.42 25.92 -4.04
N ARG A 51 2.13 25.17 -5.11
CA ARG A 51 1.64 25.73 -6.38
C ARG A 51 0.21 26.25 -6.31
N ALA A 52 -0.57 25.83 -5.32
CA ALA A 52 -1.93 26.28 -5.06
C ALA A 52 -2.09 26.82 -3.62
N PRO A 53 -1.36 27.90 -3.23
CA PRO A 53 -1.33 28.37 -1.84
C PRO A 53 -2.70 28.85 -1.34
N GLN A 54 -3.57 29.34 -2.22
CA GLN A 54 -4.93 29.78 -1.90
C GLN A 54 -5.82 28.63 -1.44
N LEU A 55 -5.57 27.38 -1.88
CA LEU A 55 -6.33 26.20 -1.46
C LEU A 55 -5.94 25.69 -0.07
N ARG A 56 -4.79 26.10 0.49
CA ARG A 56 -4.30 25.59 1.78
C ARG A 56 -5.34 25.67 2.90
N ARG A 57 -6.11 26.75 2.95
CA ARG A 57 -7.15 26.93 3.98
C ARG A 57 -8.28 25.91 3.92
N TRP A 58 -8.47 25.24 2.76
CA TRP A 58 -9.50 24.23 2.53
C TRP A 58 -9.00 22.78 2.67
N TYR A 59 -7.68 22.59 2.81
CA TYR A 59 -7.07 21.26 2.86
C TYR A 59 -6.59 20.91 4.26
N PRO A 60 -7.26 19.96 4.96
CA PRO A 60 -6.90 19.53 6.32
C PRO A 60 -5.45 19.04 6.45
N SER A 61 -4.91 18.42 5.43
CA SER A 61 -3.52 17.88 5.38
C SER A 61 -2.43 18.93 5.64
N VAL A 62 -2.76 20.23 5.46
CA VAL A 62 -1.85 21.38 5.65
C VAL A 62 -2.39 22.38 6.67
N GLY A 63 -3.29 21.93 7.56
CA GLY A 63 -3.83 22.74 8.66
C GLY A 63 -5.08 23.57 8.30
N GLY A 64 -5.66 23.37 7.12
CA GLY A 64 -6.93 23.97 6.72
C GLY A 64 -8.14 23.19 7.23
N SER A 65 -9.32 23.64 6.83
CA SER A 65 -10.60 22.96 7.09
C SER A 65 -11.45 22.98 5.84
N TRP A 66 -11.96 21.82 5.46
CA TRP A 66 -12.81 21.72 4.27
C TRP A 66 -14.17 22.38 4.49
N ASP A 67 -14.57 23.19 3.51
CA ASP A 67 -15.90 23.76 3.37
C ASP A 67 -16.21 23.92 1.88
N ALA A 68 -17.45 23.66 1.46
CA ALA A 68 -17.92 23.82 0.09
C ALA A 68 -17.78 25.26 -0.45
N LEU A 69 -17.68 26.25 0.44
CA LEU A 69 -17.36 27.64 0.07
C LEU A 69 -15.98 27.77 -0.63
N GLY A 70 -15.12 26.76 -0.53
CA GLY A 70 -13.85 26.68 -1.27
C GLY A 70 -13.99 26.33 -2.74
N TRP A 71 -15.17 25.88 -3.18
CA TRP A 71 -15.38 25.42 -4.55
C TRP A 71 -14.99 26.43 -5.66
N PRO A 72 -15.36 27.72 -5.60
CA PRO A 72 -14.95 28.70 -6.62
C PRO A 72 -13.42 28.82 -6.74
N GLU A 73 -12.68 28.67 -5.64
CA GLU A 73 -11.21 28.72 -5.68
C GLU A 73 -10.62 27.45 -6.29
N ILE A 74 -11.25 26.29 -6.06
CA ILE A 74 -10.85 25.03 -6.70
C ILE A 74 -11.06 25.12 -8.20
N LEU A 75 -12.20 25.66 -8.68
CA LEU A 75 -12.44 25.89 -10.11
C LEU A 75 -11.39 26.83 -10.72
N LEU A 76 -11.06 27.91 -10.03
CA LEU A 76 -10.06 28.87 -10.49
C LEU A 76 -8.68 28.23 -10.62
N VAL A 77 -8.27 27.44 -9.62
CA VAL A 77 -6.99 26.71 -9.63
C VAL A 77 -7.00 25.66 -10.73
N ALA A 78 -8.06 24.86 -10.84
CA ALA A 78 -8.18 23.84 -11.87
C ALA A 78 -8.09 24.42 -13.28
N GLY A 79 -8.77 25.56 -13.53
CA GLY A 79 -8.69 26.24 -14.82
C GLY A 79 -7.29 26.77 -15.14
N ARG A 80 -6.60 27.36 -14.16
CA ARG A 80 -5.21 27.87 -14.32
C ARG A 80 -4.18 26.77 -14.54
N HIS A 81 -4.40 25.60 -13.93
CA HIS A 81 -3.45 24.48 -13.93
C HIS A 81 -3.98 23.25 -14.68
N ALA A 82 -4.88 23.46 -15.66
CA ALA A 82 -5.54 22.38 -16.40
C ALA A 82 -4.55 21.38 -17.02
N GLU A 83 -3.44 21.87 -17.59
CA GLU A 83 -2.39 21.02 -18.18
C GLU A 83 -1.68 20.16 -17.11
N VAL A 84 -1.43 20.72 -15.93
CA VAL A 84 -0.82 19.97 -14.81
C VAL A 84 -1.76 18.86 -14.34
N LEU A 85 -3.06 19.15 -14.26
CA LEU A 85 -4.06 18.15 -13.89
C LEU A 85 -4.23 17.08 -14.97
N ARG A 86 -4.22 17.42 -16.25
CA ARG A 86 -4.21 16.44 -17.34
C ARG A 86 -2.99 15.53 -17.25
N ALA A 87 -1.80 16.09 -17.03
CA ALA A 87 -0.59 15.29 -16.85
C ALA A 87 -0.70 14.34 -15.64
N ALA A 88 -1.35 14.77 -14.55
CA ALA A 88 -1.58 13.91 -13.38
C ALA A 88 -2.54 12.75 -13.68
N LEU A 89 -3.46 12.90 -14.65
CA LEU A 89 -4.37 11.83 -15.06
C LEU A 89 -3.65 10.66 -15.76
N GLU A 90 -2.49 10.90 -16.36
CA GLU A 90 -1.70 9.87 -17.04
C GLU A 90 -0.95 8.94 -16.06
N LEU A 91 -0.75 9.38 -14.83
CA LEU A 91 -0.01 8.62 -13.83
C LEU A 91 -0.97 7.77 -12.98
N PRO A 92 -0.72 6.46 -12.83
CA PRO A 92 -1.53 5.64 -11.93
C PRO A 92 -1.38 6.13 -10.48
N PRO A 93 -2.43 5.98 -9.64
CA PRO A 93 -2.31 6.30 -8.23
C PRO A 93 -1.22 5.44 -7.59
N GLN A 94 -0.22 6.09 -7.02
CA GLN A 94 0.84 5.42 -6.29
C GLN A 94 0.54 5.50 -4.80
N THR A 95 0.10 4.37 -4.24
CA THR A 95 -0.22 4.26 -2.82
C THR A 95 0.66 3.20 -2.18
N ASN A 96 1.35 3.56 -1.10
CA ASN A 96 2.03 2.59 -0.24
C ASN A 96 1.36 2.62 1.13
N GLU A 97 0.32 1.82 1.32
CA GLU A 97 -0.49 1.81 2.55
C GLU A 97 0.28 1.15 3.69
N VAL A 98 0.74 1.96 4.62
CA VAL A 98 1.54 1.54 5.78
C VAL A 98 0.74 0.64 6.73
N GLY A 99 -0.58 0.83 6.83
CA GLY A 99 -1.44 0.00 7.66
C GLY A 99 -1.43 -1.48 7.32
N ARG A 100 -1.16 -1.84 6.06
CA ARG A 100 -1.09 -3.24 5.62
C ARG A 100 0.06 -4.03 6.27
N SER A 101 1.05 -3.33 6.81
CA SER A 101 2.12 -3.94 7.61
C SER A 101 1.59 -4.71 8.83
N ALA A 102 0.37 -4.40 9.33
CA ALA A 102 -0.26 -5.19 10.39
C ALA A 102 -0.51 -6.64 9.95
N ALA A 103 -0.92 -6.86 8.70
CA ALA A 103 -1.09 -8.20 8.14
C ALA A 103 0.27 -8.90 7.92
N LEU A 104 1.26 -8.16 7.41
CA LEU A 104 2.61 -8.68 7.20
C LEU A 104 3.24 -9.13 8.52
N ILE A 105 3.33 -8.24 9.52
CA ILE A 105 3.99 -8.57 10.79
C ILE A 105 3.23 -9.68 11.54
N GLY A 106 1.91 -9.64 11.59
CA GLY A 106 1.14 -10.71 12.23
C GLY A 106 1.35 -12.06 11.55
N GLY A 107 1.43 -12.09 10.21
CA GLY A 107 1.79 -13.28 9.45
C GLY A 107 3.21 -13.77 9.75
N LEU A 108 4.19 -12.86 9.82
CA LEU A 108 5.58 -13.20 10.16
C LEU A 108 5.70 -13.72 11.60
N LEU A 109 4.96 -13.18 12.56
CA LEU A 109 4.93 -13.69 13.94
C LEU A 109 4.36 -15.11 14.02
N ARG A 110 3.35 -15.44 13.19
CA ARG A 110 2.85 -16.81 13.07
C ARG A 110 3.91 -17.76 12.54
N LEU A 111 4.63 -17.35 11.50
CA LEU A 111 5.73 -18.14 10.91
C LEU A 111 6.91 -18.29 11.87
N ASP A 112 7.27 -17.23 12.59
CA ASP A 112 8.38 -17.25 13.58
C ASP A 112 8.12 -18.24 14.71
N ALA A 113 6.89 -18.33 15.20
CA ALA A 113 6.51 -19.27 16.25
C ALA A 113 6.75 -20.74 15.89
N GLU A 114 6.76 -21.08 14.60
CA GLU A 114 6.96 -22.45 14.11
C GLU A 114 8.37 -22.69 13.58
N ILE A 115 9.01 -21.69 12.96
CA ILE A 115 10.24 -21.83 12.18
C ILE A 115 11.45 -21.24 12.92
N ASN A 116 11.29 -20.08 13.58
CA ASN A 116 12.33 -19.38 14.35
C ASN A 116 13.66 -19.21 13.58
N LEU A 117 13.58 -18.69 12.36
CA LEU A 117 14.72 -18.36 11.51
C LEU A 117 14.66 -16.88 11.09
N PRO A 118 15.83 -16.25 10.82
CA PRO A 118 15.84 -14.91 10.23
C PRO A 118 15.12 -14.88 8.89
N VAL A 119 14.46 -13.75 8.61
CA VAL A 119 13.58 -13.58 7.44
C VAL A 119 14.29 -12.83 6.34
N ARG A 120 14.28 -13.38 5.13
CA ARG A 120 14.55 -12.69 3.88
C ARG A 120 13.22 -12.28 3.27
N LEU A 121 12.89 -11.00 3.28
CA LEU A 121 11.60 -10.47 2.86
C LEU A 121 11.66 -9.90 1.45
N PHE A 122 10.82 -10.42 0.58
CA PHE A 122 10.65 -9.99 -0.82
C PHE A 122 9.21 -9.55 -1.05
N GLU A 123 9.03 -8.32 -1.56
CA GLU A 123 7.69 -7.75 -1.82
C GLU A 123 7.52 -7.45 -3.31
N ILE A 124 6.46 -7.97 -3.94
CA ILE A 124 6.03 -7.57 -5.29
C ILE A 124 4.89 -6.55 -5.19
N GLY A 125 4.92 -5.52 -6.07
CA GLY A 125 4.04 -4.35 -5.96
C GLY A 125 4.41 -3.48 -4.75
N SER A 126 5.70 -3.34 -4.48
CA SER A 126 6.21 -2.70 -3.27
C SER A 126 6.06 -1.18 -3.24
N SER A 127 5.81 -0.52 -4.38
CA SER A 127 5.76 0.94 -4.51
C SER A 127 7.04 1.59 -3.96
N ALA A 128 6.99 2.27 -2.81
CA ALA A 128 8.16 2.83 -2.13
C ALA A 128 8.81 1.84 -1.12
N GLY A 129 8.30 0.61 -1.02
CA GLY A 129 8.81 -0.43 -0.14
C GLY A 129 8.66 -0.11 1.35
N LEU A 130 7.69 0.72 1.75
CA LEU A 130 7.53 1.11 3.16
C LEU A 130 7.22 -0.09 4.05
N ASN A 131 6.43 -1.06 3.56
CA ASN A 131 6.10 -2.26 4.31
C ASN A 131 7.29 -3.20 4.54
N LEU A 132 8.35 -3.08 3.74
CA LEU A 132 9.61 -3.80 3.98
C LEU A 132 10.30 -3.40 5.30
N ARG A 133 9.89 -2.29 5.92
CA ARG A 133 10.40 -1.78 7.20
C ARG A 133 9.39 -1.98 8.33
N ALA A 134 8.43 -2.87 8.16
CA ALA A 134 7.33 -3.08 9.10
C ALA A 134 7.79 -3.49 10.51
N ASP A 135 8.92 -4.17 10.66
CA ASP A 135 9.53 -4.51 11.94
C ASP A 135 10.04 -3.30 12.73
N HIS A 136 10.18 -2.14 12.10
CA HIS A 136 10.47 -0.86 12.75
C HIS A 136 9.22 -0.08 13.15
N TYR A 137 8.02 -0.62 12.94
CA TYR A 137 6.75 0.02 13.30
C TYR A 137 6.23 -0.50 14.63
N ARG A 138 5.39 0.30 15.28
CA ARG A 138 4.71 -0.07 16.51
C ARG A 138 3.25 -0.39 16.22
N PHE A 139 2.77 -1.47 16.83
CA PHE A 139 1.43 -2.01 16.61
C PHE A 139 0.69 -2.08 17.94
N GLY A 140 -0.39 -1.29 18.08
CA GLY A 140 -1.27 -1.31 19.24
C GLY A 140 -2.33 -2.40 19.12
N TYR A 141 -2.62 -3.08 20.22
CA TYR A 141 -3.69 -4.09 20.33
C TYR A 141 -4.26 -4.07 21.75
N ALA A 142 -5.38 -4.79 22.00
CA ALA A 142 -6.08 -4.74 23.28
C ALA A 142 -5.20 -5.12 24.53
N GLY A 143 -4.12 -5.90 24.33
CA GLY A 143 -3.20 -6.34 25.40
C GLY A 143 -1.95 -5.49 25.56
N GLY A 144 -1.73 -4.46 24.74
CA GLY A 144 -0.53 -3.62 24.78
C GLY A 144 -0.05 -3.18 23.40
N GLU A 145 1.27 -3.13 23.25
CA GLU A 145 1.92 -2.75 21.99
C GLU A 145 3.04 -3.75 21.66
N TRP A 146 3.27 -3.96 20.37
CA TRP A 146 4.41 -4.72 19.84
C TRP A 146 5.26 -3.82 18.95
N GLY A 147 6.57 -4.05 18.91
CA GLY A 147 7.54 -3.30 18.13
C GLY A 147 8.29 -2.24 18.92
N PRO A 148 9.19 -1.45 18.27
CA PRO A 148 9.99 -0.44 18.93
C PRO A 148 9.14 0.66 19.57
N ALA A 149 9.32 0.91 20.85
CA ALA A 149 8.51 1.88 21.62
C ALA A 149 8.70 3.34 21.14
N ASP A 150 9.82 3.65 20.52
CA ASP A 150 10.18 4.97 20.00
C ASP A 150 9.85 5.15 18.52
N SER A 151 9.21 4.16 17.90
CA SER A 151 8.81 4.26 16.49
C SER A 151 7.89 5.46 16.22
N PRO A 152 8.19 6.29 15.20
CA PRO A 152 7.30 7.36 14.76
C PRO A 152 6.03 6.84 14.05
N VAL A 153 5.95 5.53 13.80
CA VAL A 153 4.79 4.88 13.19
C VAL A 153 4.07 4.05 14.24
N LEU A 154 2.87 4.47 14.60
CA LEU A 154 1.92 3.66 15.37
C LEU A 154 0.77 3.21 14.47
N ILE A 155 0.56 1.92 14.39
CA ILE A 155 -0.63 1.31 13.81
C ILE A 155 -1.52 0.93 14.98
N ASP A 156 -2.43 1.83 15.31
CA ASP A 156 -3.37 1.64 16.40
C ASP A 156 -4.44 0.61 16.02
N ASP A 157 -4.95 -0.11 17.02
CA ASP A 157 -5.94 -1.19 16.84
C ASP A 157 -5.54 -2.17 15.73
N ALA A 158 -4.26 -2.59 15.74
CA ALA A 158 -3.68 -3.38 14.66
C ALA A 158 -4.27 -4.79 14.56
N TRP A 159 -4.52 -5.42 15.72
CA TRP A 159 -4.82 -6.84 15.80
C TRP A 159 -5.91 -7.19 16.79
N HIS A 160 -6.84 -8.04 16.33
CA HIS A 160 -7.83 -8.73 17.15
C HIS A 160 -7.62 -10.24 17.04
N GLY A 161 -8.04 -11.01 18.09
CA GLY A 161 -7.87 -12.45 18.12
C GLY A 161 -6.51 -12.88 18.64
N HIS A 162 -6.07 -14.06 18.28
CA HIS A 162 -4.86 -14.71 18.83
C HIS A 162 -3.64 -14.54 17.91
N LEU A 163 -2.58 -13.89 18.43
CA LEU A 163 -1.25 -13.83 17.81
C LEU A 163 -0.17 -14.29 18.83
N PRO A 164 0.89 -14.98 18.35
CA PRO A 164 2.04 -15.33 19.18
C PRO A 164 2.97 -14.12 19.35
N LEU A 165 2.58 -13.14 20.16
CA LEU A 165 3.27 -11.85 20.34
C LEU A 165 4.58 -11.91 21.11
N GLY A 166 4.99 -13.08 21.59
CA GLY A 166 6.29 -13.28 22.30
C GLY A 166 7.49 -13.40 21.36
N GLY A 167 7.27 -13.51 20.05
CA GLY A 167 8.33 -13.63 19.05
C GLY A 167 8.92 -12.29 18.62
N ALA A 168 10.10 -12.34 18.02
CA ALA A 168 10.77 -11.19 17.41
C ALA A 168 10.96 -11.44 15.93
N VAL A 169 10.36 -10.62 15.08
CA VAL A 169 10.58 -10.68 13.63
C VAL A 169 11.94 -10.09 13.31
N HIS A 170 12.86 -10.92 12.81
CA HIS A 170 14.22 -10.52 12.45
C HIS A 170 14.40 -10.54 10.93
N ILE A 171 14.22 -9.40 10.27
CA ILE A 171 14.38 -9.27 8.82
C ILE A 171 15.84 -8.92 8.49
N VAL A 172 16.52 -9.84 7.82
CA VAL A 172 17.96 -9.72 7.45
C VAL A 172 18.17 -9.27 6.01
N GLU A 173 17.16 -9.41 5.17
CA GLU A 173 17.18 -8.94 3.77
C GLU A 173 15.82 -8.34 3.41
N ARG A 174 15.83 -7.20 2.69
CA ARG A 174 14.64 -6.44 2.29
C ARG A 174 14.73 -6.07 0.83
N CYS A 175 13.95 -6.74 -0.01
CA CYS A 175 13.89 -6.45 -1.44
C CYS A 175 12.46 -6.17 -1.89
N GLY A 176 12.26 -5.06 -2.58
CA GLY A 176 10.99 -4.68 -3.18
C GLY A 176 11.07 -4.59 -4.68
N TYR A 177 10.02 -5.04 -5.35
CA TYR A 177 9.90 -5.02 -6.79
C TYR A 177 8.61 -4.32 -7.19
N ASP A 178 8.72 -3.39 -8.13
CA ASP A 178 7.57 -2.66 -8.68
C ASP A 178 7.84 -2.28 -10.13
N ILE A 179 6.81 -2.13 -10.94
CA ILE A 179 6.94 -1.66 -12.32
C ILE A 179 7.33 -0.17 -12.38
N ALA A 180 7.02 0.58 -11.31
CA ALA A 180 7.33 2.00 -11.17
C ALA A 180 7.66 2.33 -9.70
N PRO A 181 8.79 1.85 -9.15
CA PRO A 181 9.14 2.08 -7.75
C PRO A 181 9.34 3.58 -7.48
N ILE A 182 8.88 4.03 -6.30
CA ILE A 182 8.98 5.42 -5.88
C ILE A 182 10.25 5.62 -5.06
N ASP A 183 11.10 6.51 -5.50
CA ASP A 183 12.26 6.96 -4.74
C ASP A 183 11.85 8.00 -3.69
N ILE A 184 11.84 7.60 -2.42
CA ILE A 184 11.48 8.46 -1.27
C ILE A 184 12.68 9.26 -0.72
N THR A 185 13.86 9.14 -1.28
CA THR A 185 15.01 9.95 -0.89
C THR A 185 14.85 11.39 -1.38
N GLY A 186 14.15 11.57 -2.50
CA GLY A 186 13.79 12.87 -3.07
C GLY A 186 12.44 13.40 -2.57
N ALA A 187 12.31 14.73 -2.54
CA ALA A 187 11.06 15.41 -2.17
C ALA A 187 9.88 15.05 -3.09
N ASP A 188 10.15 14.72 -4.35
CA ASP A 188 9.12 14.38 -5.34
C ASP A 188 8.43 13.05 -5.02
N GLY A 189 9.17 12.05 -4.57
CA GLY A 189 8.61 10.75 -4.16
C GLY A 189 7.74 10.87 -2.92
N GLU A 190 8.16 11.63 -1.91
CA GLU A 190 7.35 11.91 -0.73
C GLU A 190 6.03 12.60 -1.11
N LEU A 191 6.09 13.67 -1.92
CA LEU A 191 4.91 14.39 -2.40
C LEU A 191 3.98 13.48 -3.21
N SER A 192 4.52 12.57 -4.02
CA SER A 192 3.73 11.61 -4.77
C SER A 192 2.90 10.73 -3.85
N LEU A 193 3.52 10.13 -2.82
CA LEU A 193 2.81 9.30 -1.85
C LEU A 193 1.79 10.07 -1.02
N LEU A 194 2.16 11.25 -0.50
CA LEU A 194 1.28 12.07 0.33
C LEU A 194 0.05 12.55 -0.44
N SER A 195 0.19 12.84 -1.74
CA SER A 195 -0.90 13.38 -2.56
C SER A 195 -2.08 12.40 -2.74
N PHE A 196 -1.84 11.10 -2.62
CA PHE A 196 -2.88 10.07 -2.72
C PHE A 196 -3.51 9.67 -1.37
N VAL A 197 -3.02 10.19 -0.25
CA VAL A 197 -3.73 10.08 1.03
C VAL A 197 -4.77 11.20 1.10
N TRP A 198 -6.02 10.86 1.45
CA TRP A 198 -7.09 11.84 1.54
C TRP A 198 -6.75 12.89 2.60
N PRO A 199 -6.95 14.19 2.30
CA PRO A 199 -6.45 15.29 3.13
C PRO A 199 -6.98 15.30 4.57
N ASP A 200 -8.14 14.73 4.82
CA ASP A 200 -8.81 14.63 6.13
C ASP A 200 -8.41 13.35 6.90
N GLN A 201 -7.60 12.47 6.33
CA GLN A 201 -7.14 11.26 6.99
C GLN A 201 -5.80 11.48 7.72
N HIS A 202 -5.82 12.34 8.75
CA HIS A 202 -4.62 12.77 9.48
C HIS A 202 -3.77 11.61 10.02
N ALA A 203 -4.41 10.57 10.58
CA ALA A 203 -3.69 9.41 11.11
C ALA A 203 -2.89 8.67 10.02
N ARG A 204 -3.47 8.53 8.81
CA ARG A 204 -2.76 7.92 7.66
C ARG A 204 -1.61 8.80 7.17
N LEU A 205 -1.83 10.12 7.08
CA LEU A 205 -0.78 11.07 6.70
C LEU A 205 0.38 11.05 7.71
N HIS A 206 0.08 10.97 9.00
CA HIS A 206 1.09 10.90 10.06
C HIS A 206 1.89 9.60 9.96
N ARG A 207 1.22 8.45 9.84
CA ARG A 207 1.88 7.15 9.64
C ARG A 207 2.77 7.13 8.41
N LEU A 208 2.27 7.66 7.29
CA LEU A 208 3.03 7.71 6.04
C LEU A 208 4.31 8.53 6.18
N ARG A 209 4.25 9.71 6.80
CA ARG A 209 5.44 10.54 7.08
C ARG A 209 6.45 9.82 7.99
N GLY A 210 5.95 9.18 9.04
CA GLY A 210 6.79 8.37 9.93
C GLY A 210 7.48 7.21 9.20
N ALA A 211 6.75 6.51 8.34
CA ALA A 211 7.29 5.40 7.55
C ALA A 211 8.33 5.86 6.52
N ILE A 212 8.13 7.03 5.89
CA ILE A 212 9.11 7.64 5.00
C ILE A 212 10.38 8.02 5.77
N ALA A 213 10.25 8.56 6.99
CA ALA A 213 11.41 8.88 7.83
C ALA A 213 12.21 7.61 8.14
N ILE A 214 11.56 6.54 8.62
CA ILE A 214 12.21 5.24 8.86
C ILE A 214 12.88 4.70 7.59
N ALA A 215 12.21 4.79 6.45
CA ALA A 215 12.73 4.23 5.21
C ALA A 215 13.98 4.96 4.67
N ARG A 216 14.23 6.20 5.10
CA ARG A 216 15.47 6.92 4.81
C ARG A 216 16.64 6.40 5.64
N ASP A 217 16.38 5.90 6.84
CA ASP A 217 17.40 5.39 7.77
C ASP A 217 17.62 3.87 7.64
N VAL A 218 16.57 3.13 7.26
CA VAL A 218 16.60 1.67 7.12
C VAL A 218 16.61 1.31 5.62
N PRO A 219 17.75 0.91 5.05
CA PRO A 219 17.86 0.62 3.63
C PRO A 219 17.05 -0.62 3.25
N ALA A 220 16.48 -0.60 2.04
CA ALA A 220 15.96 -1.76 1.33
C ALA A 220 16.28 -1.61 -0.15
N GLN A 221 16.50 -2.73 -0.81
CA GLN A 221 16.74 -2.75 -2.25
C GLN A 221 15.39 -2.64 -2.97
N LEU A 222 15.21 -1.61 -3.81
CA LEU A 222 14.04 -1.46 -4.65
C LEU A 222 14.45 -1.54 -6.12
N GLU A 223 13.80 -2.44 -6.86
CA GLU A 223 14.11 -2.65 -8.26
C GLU A 223 12.87 -2.47 -9.13
N ARG A 224 13.08 -1.87 -10.29
CA ARG A 224 12.06 -1.81 -11.33
C ARG A 224 12.00 -3.16 -12.04
N ARG A 225 11.00 -3.99 -11.67
CA ARG A 225 10.73 -5.29 -12.27
C ARG A 225 9.24 -5.59 -12.27
N THR A 226 8.79 -6.36 -13.22
CA THR A 226 7.49 -7.04 -13.18
C THR A 226 7.49 -8.10 -12.09
N ALA A 227 6.31 -8.54 -11.65
CA ALA A 227 6.21 -9.61 -10.65
C ALA A 227 6.83 -10.92 -11.15
N ALA A 228 6.67 -11.25 -12.43
CA ALA A 228 7.25 -12.43 -13.05
C ALA A 228 8.79 -12.39 -13.04
N GLU A 229 9.40 -11.24 -13.40
CA GLU A 229 10.87 -11.06 -13.38
C GLU A 229 11.40 -11.12 -11.93
N ALA A 230 10.66 -10.56 -10.97
CA ALA A 230 11.03 -10.58 -9.56
C ALA A 230 11.12 -12.04 -9.04
N VAL A 231 10.04 -12.80 -9.19
CA VAL A 231 10.01 -14.19 -8.68
C VAL A 231 10.96 -15.12 -9.43
N ALA A 232 11.26 -14.87 -10.72
CA ALA A 232 12.24 -15.64 -11.48
C ALA A 232 13.64 -15.56 -10.87
N GLY A 233 14.00 -14.39 -10.31
CA GLY A 233 15.29 -14.18 -9.64
C GLY A 233 15.33 -14.64 -8.18
N LEU A 234 14.21 -15.04 -7.58
CA LEU A 234 14.14 -15.43 -6.18
C LEU A 234 14.84 -16.75 -5.93
N THR A 235 15.68 -16.78 -4.88
CA THR A 235 16.42 -17.98 -4.45
C THR A 235 16.19 -18.24 -2.97
N LEU A 236 16.19 -19.53 -2.60
CA LEU A 236 16.17 -19.94 -1.19
C LEU A 236 17.58 -19.86 -0.59
N SER A 237 17.66 -19.71 0.73
CA SER A 237 18.94 -19.62 1.45
C SER A 237 18.91 -20.52 2.68
N GLU A 238 19.96 -21.29 2.90
CA GLU A 238 20.12 -22.05 4.15
C GLU A 238 20.19 -21.12 5.35
N GLY A 239 19.59 -21.54 6.46
CA GLY A 239 19.54 -20.79 7.71
C GLY A 239 18.63 -19.56 7.72
N ALA A 240 17.77 -19.40 6.70
CA ALA A 240 16.84 -18.29 6.62
C ALA A 240 15.50 -18.69 6.01
N LEU A 241 14.41 -18.14 6.54
CA LEU A 241 13.08 -18.20 5.94
C LEU A 241 12.97 -17.18 4.81
N THR A 242 12.75 -17.65 3.58
CA THR A 242 12.47 -16.78 2.45
C THR A 242 10.97 -16.50 2.38
N VAL A 243 10.55 -15.24 2.47
CA VAL A 243 9.14 -14.82 2.42
C VAL A 243 8.89 -13.99 1.17
N LEU A 244 7.98 -14.44 0.32
CA LEU A 244 7.37 -13.62 -0.72
C LEU A 244 6.09 -13.03 -0.18
N TRP A 245 6.02 -11.71 -0.15
CA TRP A 245 4.88 -10.93 0.32
C TRP A 245 4.25 -10.11 -0.80
N HIS A 246 2.94 -9.96 -0.78
CA HIS A 246 2.23 -8.92 -1.53
C HIS A 246 0.86 -8.59 -0.93
N SER A 247 0.42 -7.35 -1.15
CA SER A 247 -0.87 -6.88 -0.67
C SER A 247 -1.58 -6.03 -1.71
N ILE A 248 -2.79 -6.45 -2.10
CA ILE A 248 -3.63 -5.77 -3.11
C ILE A 248 -2.83 -5.49 -4.40
N THR A 249 -2.06 -6.47 -4.81
CA THR A 249 -1.21 -6.42 -6.01
C THR A 249 -1.71 -7.39 -7.07
N TRP A 250 -2.19 -8.57 -6.66
CA TRP A 250 -2.56 -9.65 -7.57
C TRP A 250 -3.59 -9.24 -8.62
N GLN A 251 -4.52 -8.38 -8.27
CA GLN A 251 -5.56 -7.89 -9.18
C GLN A 251 -5.02 -7.07 -10.36
N TYR A 252 -3.83 -6.50 -10.25
CA TYR A 252 -3.20 -5.69 -11.30
C TYR A 252 -2.34 -6.51 -12.26
N LEU A 253 -1.98 -7.74 -11.90
CA LEU A 253 -1.23 -8.63 -12.77
C LEU A 253 -2.10 -9.18 -13.90
N SER A 254 -1.56 -9.28 -15.10
CA SER A 254 -2.20 -9.96 -16.21
C SER A 254 -2.41 -11.45 -15.90
N ARG A 255 -3.31 -12.12 -16.63
CA ARG A 255 -3.56 -13.54 -16.44
C ARG A 255 -2.28 -14.36 -16.66
N ASP A 256 -1.53 -14.03 -17.69
CA ASP A 256 -0.28 -14.74 -18.04
C ASP A 256 0.78 -14.53 -16.97
N GLU A 257 0.92 -13.30 -16.47
CA GLU A 257 1.85 -12.98 -15.39
C GLU A 257 1.50 -13.72 -14.09
N ARG A 258 0.22 -13.78 -13.72
CA ARG A 258 -0.23 -14.58 -12.56
C ARG A 258 0.14 -16.05 -12.72
N THR A 259 0.00 -16.62 -13.92
CA THR A 259 0.37 -18.00 -14.18
C THR A 259 1.86 -18.24 -13.99
N VAL A 260 2.70 -17.34 -14.51
CA VAL A 260 4.16 -17.42 -14.35
C VAL A 260 4.56 -17.32 -12.88
N VAL A 261 3.99 -16.34 -12.16
CA VAL A 261 4.27 -16.13 -10.73
C VAL A 261 3.84 -17.34 -9.91
N ALA A 262 2.64 -17.88 -10.14
CA ALA A 262 2.14 -19.07 -9.43
C ALA A 262 3.04 -20.29 -9.67
N SER A 263 3.39 -20.57 -10.94
CA SER A 263 4.29 -21.68 -11.27
C SER A 263 5.65 -21.56 -10.57
N ARG A 264 6.19 -20.34 -10.49
CA ARG A 264 7.46 -20.11 -9.82
C ARG A 264 7.38 -20.28 -8.30
N ILE A 265 6.27 -19.90 -7.68
CA ILE A 265 6.00 -20.14 -6.25
C ILE A 265 5.99 -21.67 -5.98
N ASP A 266 5.32 -22.44 -6.82
CA ASP A 266 5.28 -23.91 -6.71
C ASP A 266 6.68 -24.54 -6.87
N GLU A 267 7.49 -24.05 -7.81
CA GLU A 267 8.88 -24.50 -8.01
C GLU A 267 9.77 -24.19 -6.78
N LEU A 268 9.63 -23.01 -6.19
CA LEU A 268 10.35 -22.62 -4.98
C LEU A 268 9.91 -23.49 -3.81
N GLY A 269 8.60 -23.69 -3.64
CA GLY A 269 8.03 -24.59 -2.63
C GLY A 269 8.55 -26.02 -2.75
N ALA A 270 8.60 -26.57 -3.98
CA ALA A 270 9.12 -27.92 -4.23
C ALA A 270 10.62 -28.06 -3.88
N ARG A 271 11.37 -26.96 -3.83
CA ARG A 271 12.81 -26.93 -3.49
C ARG A 271 13.06 -26.57 -2.03
N ALA A 272 12.06 -26.10 -1.32
CA ALA A 272 12.20 -25.71 0.08
C ALA A 272 12.39 -26.91 0.99
N GLY A 273 13.21 -26.75 2.01
CA GLY A 273 13.49 -27.72 3.04
C GLY A 273 13.49 -27.11 4.44
N ALA A 274 13.70 -27.93 5.47
CA ALA A 274 13.71 -27.47 6.86
C ALA A 274 14.77 -26.37 7.11
N ASP A 275 15.92 -26.47 6.46
CA ASP A 275 17.02 -25.50 6.62
C ASP A 275 16.91 -24.29 5.69
N SER A 276 16.04 -24.34 4.68
CA SER A 276 15.78 -23.27 3.71
C SER A 276 14.29 -23.17 3.38
N PRO A 277 13.44 -22.87 4.38
CA PRO A 277 12.00 -22.80 4.20
C PRO A 277 11.59 -21.63 3.31
N PHE A 278 10.42 -21.78 2.67
CA PHE A 278 9.81 -20.75 1.86
C PHE A 278 8.38 -20.48 2.32
N ALA A 279 7.96 -19.22 2.37
CA ALA A 279 6.60 -18.85 2.63
C ALA A 279 6.08 -17.84 1.60
N HIS A 280 4.85 -18.06 1.13
CA HIS A 280 4.08 -17.11 0.35
C HIS A 280 2.97 -16.53 1.23
N LEU A 281 3.19 -15.30 1.70
CA LEU A 281 2.28 -14.56 2.59
C LEU A 281 1.56 -13.47 1.79
N THR A 282 0.25 -13.37 1.91
CA THR A 282 -0.54 -12.44 1.10
C THR A 282 -1.63 -11.76 1.92
N MET A 283 -1.98 -10.54 1.48
CA MET A 283 -3.20 -9.84 1.89
C MET A 283 -3.93 -9.37 0.63
N GLU A 284 -4.92 -10.13 0.19
CA GLU A 284 -5.57 -9.89 -1.10
C GLU A 284 -7.09 -9.90 -1.01
N PRO A 285 -7.78 -9.18 -1.91
CA PRO A 285 -9.23 -9.26 -2.00
C PRO A 285 -9.69 -10.67 -2.37
N ALA A 286 -10.78 -11.10 -1.74
CA ALA A 286 -11.44 -12.36 -1.99
C ALA A 286 -12.96 -12.17 -2.03
N GLN A 287 -13.62 -12.94 -2.87
CA GLN A 287 -15.07 -12.92 -3.00
C GLN A 287 -15.56 -14.35 -3.21
N ASP A 288 -16.51 -14.81 -2.37
CA ASP A 288 -16.99 -16.19 -2.37
C ASP A 288 -17.97 -16.51 -3.52
N GLY A 289 -18.27 -15.50 -4.35
CA GLY A 289 -19.13 -15.61 -5.53
C GLY A 289 -19.71 -14.26 -5.97
N PRO A 290 -20.38 -14.20 -7.12
CA PRO A 290 -21.02 -12.99 -7.58
C PRO A 290 -22.01 -12.42 -6.56
N GLY A 291 -21.82 -11.16 -6.16
CA GLY A 291 -22.69 -10.49 -5.17
C GLY A 291 -22.34 -10.70 -3.71
N SER A 292 -21.39 -11.58 -3.38
CA SER A 292 -20.86 -11.70 -2.02
C SER A 292 -20.07 -10.46 -1.62
N PRO A 293 -19.99 -10.09 -0.33
CA PRO A 293 -19.14 -9.01 0.13
C PRO A 293 -17.67 -9.23 -0.26
N LEU A 294 -16.99 -8.16 -0.64
CA LEU A 294 -15.55 -8.17 -0.85
C LEU A 294 -14.86 -8.25 0.52
N ARG A 295 -14.03 -9.26 0.71
CA ARG A 295 -13.24 -9.49 1.92
C ARG A 295 -11.76 -9.34 1.58
N PHE A 296 -10.94 -8.99 2.55
CA PHE A 296 -9.48 -8.95 2.39
C PHE A 296 -8.87 -9.99 3.32
N LEU A 297 -8.36 -11.06 2.74
CA LEU A 297 -7.87 -12.21 3.49
C LEU A 297 -6.35 -12.19 3.60
N VAL A 298 -5.88 -12.43 4.82
CA VAL A 298 -4.46 -12.73 5.08
C VAL A 298 -4.28 -14.24 4.95
N ARG A 299 -3.43 -14.65 4.01
CA ARG A 299 -3.19 -16.07 3.69
C ARG A 299 -1.71 -16.38 3.69
N VAL A 300 -1.36 -17.59 4.06
CA VAL A 300 0.00 -18.11 3.97
C VAL A 300 -0.01 -19.53 3.43
N ALA A 301 0.95 -19.81 2.54
CA ALA A 301 1.40 -21.17 2.26
C ALA A 301 2.88 -21.25 2.65
N CYS A 302 3.27 -22.27 3.42
CA CYS A 302 4.63 -22.44 3.90
C CYS A 302 5.16 -23.82 3.53
N TRP A 303 6.38 -23.87 3.02
CA TRP A 303 7.08 -25.10 2.64
C TRP A 303 8.34 -25.31 3.50
N PRO A 304 8.61 -26.59 3.84
CA PRO A 304 7.95 -27.82 3.40
C PRO A 304 6.54 -27.97 3.95
N GLY A 305 5.63 -28.51 3.11
CA GLY A 305 4.21 -28.69 3.43
C GLY A 305 3.31 -28.09 2.34
N GLY A 306 3.32 -26.77 2.19
CA GLY A 306 2.67 -26.06 1.10
C GLY A 306 1.15 -25.90 1.22
N GLU A 307 0.56 -26.27 2.37
CA GLU A 307 -0.86 -26.07 2.59
C GLU A 307 -1.19 -24.58 2.73
N LEU A 308 -2.25 -24.15 2.06
CA LEU A 308 -2.73 -22.77 2.12
C LEU A 308 -3.64 -22.59 3.32
N HIS A 309 -3.24 -21.71 4.24
CA HIS A 309 -4.02 -21.33 5.40
C HIS A 309 -4.55 -19.90 5.30
N VAL A 310 -5.82 -19.70 5.70
CA VAL A 310 -6.36 -18.37 5.95
C VAL A 310 -6.06 -18.04 7.40
N LEU A 311 -5.20 -17.04 7.61
CA LEU A 311 -4.77 -16.61 8.94
C LEU A 311 -5.72 -15.61 9.58
N GLY A 312 -6.39 -14.81 8.76
CA GLY A 312 -7.29 -13.77 9.25
C GLY A 312 -7.91 -12.94 8.13
N GLU A 313 -8.68 -11.94 8.53
CA GLU A 313 -9.39 -11.02 7.66
C GLU A 313 -9.18 -9.57 8.12
N CYS A 314 -9.14 -8.63 7.18
CA CYS A 314 -8.92 -7.22 7.47
C CYS A 314 -9.68 -6.31 6.51
N HIS A 315 -9.42 -5.00 6.57
CA HIS A 315 -9.88 -4.01 5.60
C HIS A 315 -8.84 -3.76 4.50
N ALA A 316 -9.24 -3.09 3.42
CA ALA A 316 -8.34 -2.73 2.31
C ALA A 316 -7.10 -1.93 2.75
N HIS A 317 -7.19 -1.20 3.87
CA HIS A 317 -6.11 -0.41 4.46
C HIS A 317 -5.34 -1.14 5.57
N GLY A 318 -5.62 -2.42 5.80
CA GLY A 318 -5.00 -3.25 6.83
C GLY A 318 -5.84 -3.31 8.10
N PRO A 319 -5.51 -2.52 9.14
CA PRO A 319 -6.06 -2.69 10.47
C PRO A 319 -7.57 -2.35 10.58
N PRO A 320 -8.26 -2.99 11.55
CA PRO A 320 -7.76 -4.12 12.33
C PRO A 320 -7.68 -5.41 11.50
N VAL A 321 -6.67 -6.25 11.81
CA VAL A 321 -6.61 -7.63 11.30
C VAL A 321 -7.23 -8.55 12.35
N ASN A 322 -8.30 -9.24 11.99
CA ASN A 322 -8.99 -10.21 12.83
C ASN A 322 -8.36 -11.58 12.55
N TRP A 323 -7.54 -12.07 13.48
CA TRP A 323 -6.83 -13.34 13.38
C TRP A 323 -7.71 -14.51 13.86
N HIS A 324 -7.61 -15.62 13.12
CA HIS A 324 -8.32 -16.88 13.43
C HIS A 324 -7.56 -17.76 14.39
#